data_e05f382a313a4aba6dc1ce3d3015f65a
#
_entry.id   e05f382a313a4aba6dc1ce3d3015f65a
#
_cell.length_a   1.000
_cell.length_b   1.000
_cell.length_c   1.000
_cell.angle_alpha   90.00
_cell.angle_beta   90.00
_cell.angle_gamma   90.00
#
_symmetry.space_group_name_H-M   'P 1'
#
loop_
_entity.id
_entity.type
_entity.pdbx_description
1 polymer ?
#
loop_
_entity_poly.entity_id
_entity_poly.type
_entity_poly.pdbx_seq_one_letter_code
_entity_poly.pdbx_strand_id
1 'polypeptide(L)'
;MKRKSARPSFSRRPSFNKREKTDKGGRIRQRNQRLALLVLLLLLVVTGVVILMVRKGQKQEESAETFQETNDHTNYGPEEWMSQGAPYIDVQLLTPNEYSRPQLPLNGADYIAIHYTANPGATAQNNRDYFENLSISHEAKVSSHFVVGLEGEVIQCIPTSEMSYATNSRNVDSISIECCHKDDTGVFEQETYDSVVKLAAWLCARFGLTSEQV
;
A
#
# COMPACT_ATOMS: atom_id res chain seq x y z
N MET A 1 70.13 76.49 54.94
CA MET A 1 69.19 76.85 53.81
C MET A 1 69.56 76.12 52.54
N LYS A 2 68.83 75.17 52.12
CA LYS A 2 68.78 74.62 50.74
C LYS A 2 67.46 73.91 50.53
N ARG A 3 66.63 74.47 49.65
CA ARG A 3 65.34 73.89 49.20
C ARG A 3 65.62 72.72 48.28
N LYS A 4 64.95 71.59 48.50
CA LYS A 4 64.87 70.48 47.54
C LYS A 4 63.52 70.50 46.82
N SER A 5 63.61 70.68 45.50
CA SER A 5 62.46 70.65 44.65
C SER A 5 61.99 69.22 44.44
N ALA A 6 60.69 68.93 44.60
CA ALA A 6 60.06 67.68 44.25
C ALA A 6 59.71 67.66 42.77
N ARG A 7 60.00 66.54 42.08
CA ARG A 7 59.55 66.27 40.72
C ARG A 7 58.19 65.54 40.74
N PRO A 8 57.26 65.85 39.86
CA PRO A 8 55.97 65.12 39.79
C PRO A 8 56.16 63.80 39.08
N SER A 9 55.46 62.76 39.63
CA SER A 9 55.39 61.40 39.08
C SER A 9 54.45 61.35 37.87
N PHE A 10 54.95 60.78 36.76
CA PHE A 10 54.23 60.56 35.52
C PHE A 10 53.24 59.32 35.72
N SER A 11 51.97 59.57 35.66
CA SER A 11 50.96 58.52 35.68
C SER A 11 50.96 57.73 34.38
N ARG A 12 51.17 56.42 34.47
CA ARG A 12 51.00 55.46 33.35
C ARG A 12 49.55 55.37 32.93
N ARG A 13 49.29 55.68 31.65
CA ARG A 13 47.99 55.38 31.02
C ARG A 13 47.79 53.84 30.88
N PRO A 14 46.57 53.27 31.14
CA PRO A 14 46.34 51.85 30.90
C PRO A 14 46.32 51.55 29.43
N SER A 15 47.09 50.55 29.00
CA SER A 15 47.10 50.03 27.62
C SER A 15 45.78 49.32 27.39
N PHE A 16 44.97 49.85 26.49
CA PHE A 16 43.70 49.26 26.06
C PHE A 16 43.99 48.00 25.27
N ASN A 17 43.54 46.86 25.78
CA ASN A 17 43.84 45.53 25.27
C ASN A 17 43.08 45.26 23.96
N LYS A 18 43.73 45.53 22.82
CA LYS A 18 43.20 45.37 21.46
C LYS A 18 42.96 43.92 21.07
N ARG A 19 43.45 42.93 21.88
CA ARG A 19 43.30 41.49 21.59
C ARG A 19 41.92 40.89 21.91
N GLU A 20 41.17 41.45 22.85
CA GLU A 20 39.85 40.92 23.26
C GLU A 20 38.73 41.19 22.25
N LYS A 21 38.82 42.27 21.45
CA LYS A 21 37.81 42.58 20.42
C LYS A 21 37.90 41.70 19.17
N THR A 22 39.06 41.18 18.81
CA THR A 22 39.27 40.36 17.62
C THR A 22 38.78 38.92 17.82
N ASP A 23 38.82 38.37 19.05
CA ASP A 23 38.40 37.02 19.37
C ASP A 23 36.86 36.86 19.43
N LYS A 24 36.16 37.88 19.89
CA LYS A 24 34.67 37.89 19.90
C LYS A 24 34.09 37.88 18.47
N GLY A 25 34.68 38.64 17.54
CA GLY A 25 34.26 38.68 16.15
C GLY A 25 34.47 37.34 15.41
N GLY A 26 35.59 36.67 15.68
CA GLY A 26 35.89 35.35 15.14
C GLY A 26 34.93 34.26 15.60
N ARG A 27 34.61 34.26 16.88
CA ARG A 27 33.64 33.27 17.48
C ARG A 27 32.23 33.51 16.97
N ILE A 28 31.76 34.72 16.78
CA ILE A 28 30.44 35.03 16.22
C ILE A 28 30.39 34.58 14.76
N ARG A 29 31.42 34.84 13.96
CA ARG A 29 31.48 34.39 12.56
C ARG A 29 31.50 32.88 12.41
N GLN A 30 32.24 32.17 13.26
CA GLN A 30 32.27 30.72 13.31
C GLN A 30 30.92 30.10 13.72
N ARG A 31 30.22 30.70 14.72
CA ARG A 31 28.89 30.30 15.13
C ARG A 31 27.86 30.48 14.02
N ASN A 32 27.90 31.60 13.32
CA ASN A 32 26.99 31.86 12.20
C ASN A 32 27.25 30.93 11.01
N GLN A 33 28.52 30.59 10.73
CA GLN A 33 28.88 29.62 9.70
C GLN A 33 28.38 28.21 10.05
N ARG A 34 28.50 27.77 11.31
CA ARG A 34 27.96 26.49 11.77
C ARG A 34 26.42 26.46 11.71
N LEU A 35 25.76 27.55 12.07
CA LEU A 35 24.32 27.70 11.98
C LEU A 35 23.85 27.64 10.52
N ALA A 36 24.53 28.35 9.61
CA ALA A 36 24.21 28.30 8.19
C ALA A 36 24.40 26.92 7.58
N LEU A 37 25.44 26.17 7.99
CA LEU A 37 25.65 24.77 7.59
C LEU A 37 24.54 23.83 8.10
N LEU A 38 24.11 24.02 9.34
CA LEU A 38 23.02 23.23 9.91
C LEU A 38 21.67 23.49 9.21
N VAL A 39 21.38 24.74 8.89
CA VAL A 39 20.20 25.14 8.11
C VAL A 39 20.24 24.53 6.70
N LEU A 40 21.39 24.58 6.04
CA LEU A 40 21.58 23.98 4.71
C LEU A 40 21.37 22.45 4.75
N LEU A 41 21.94 21.77 5.74
CA LEU A 41 21.74 20.33 5.94
C LEU A 41 20.27 20.00 6.20
N LEU A 42 19.58 20.78 7.02
CA LEU A 42 18.16 20.59 7.28
C LEU A 42 17.32 20.75 6.00
N LEU A 43 17.63 21.78 5.19
CA LEU A 43 16.96 21.99 3.90
C LEU A 43 17.20 20.82 2.95
N LEU A 44 18.40 20.27 2.88
CA LEU A 44 18.71 19.10 2.04
C LEU A 44 17.95 17.84 2.52
N VAL A 45 17.82 17.64 3.82
CA VAL A 45 17.03 16.53 4.37
C VAL A 45 15.54 16.70 4.03
N VAL A 46 14.99 17.90 4.24
CA VAL A 46 13.57 18.19 3.93
C VAL A 46 13.30 18.02 2.44
N THR A 47 14.16 18.53 1.57
CA THR A 47 13.99 18.36 0.11
C THR A 47 14.11 16.89 -0.29
N GLY A 48 15.02 16.12 0.31
CA GLY A 48 15.13 14.68 0.09
C GLY A 48 13.86 13.91 0.50
N VAL A 49 13.29 14.23 1.66
CA VAL A 49 12.02 13.64 2.13
C VAL A 49 10.86 14.01 1.21
N VAL A 50 10.76 15.26 0.78
CA VAL A 50 9.71 15.70 -0.15
C VAL A 50 9.84 14.98 -1.49
N ILE A 51 11.04 14.85 -2.04
CA ILE A 51 11.27 14.11 -3.29
C ILE A 51 10.88 12.64 -3.14
N LEU A 52 11.19 12.01 -2.00
CA LEU A 52 10.80 10.62 -1.74
C LEU A 52 9.28 10.48 -1.62
N MET A 53 8.60 11.42 -0.96
CA MET A 53 7.14 11.43 -0.86
C MET A 53 6.47 11.64 -2.23
N VAL A 54 6.98 12.58 -3.04
CA VAL A 54 6.46 12.82 -4.40
C VAL A 54 6.68 11.59 -5.29
N ARG A 55 7.87 10.97 -5.26
CA ARG A 55 8.15 9.74 -6.02
C ARG A 55 7.27 8.57 -5.59
N LYS A 56 6.99 8.45 -4.26
CA LYS A 56 6.08 7.43 -3.76
C LYS A 56 4.64 7.69 -4.21
N GLY A 57 4.19 8.96 -4.20
CA GLY A 57 2.89 9.38 -4.74
C GLY A 57 2.76 9.11 -6.23
N GLN A 58 3.76 9.51 -7.04
CA GLN A 58 3.76 9.26 -8.49
C GLN A 58 3.78 7.77 -8.83
N LYS A 59 4.55 6.95 -8.10
CA LYS A 59 4.54 5.49 -8.31
C LYS A 59 3.19 4.88 -7.95
N GLN A 60 2.48 5.45 -6.97
CA GLN A 60 1.14 5.00 -6.59
C GLN A 60 0.07 5.45 -7.61
N GLU A 61 0.18 6.66 -8.17
CA GLU A 61 -0.67 7.13 -9.27
C GLU A 61 -0.41 6.36 -10.57
N GLU A 62 0.86 6.14 -10.94
CA GLU A 62 1.24 5.37 -12.12
C GLU A 62 0.78 3.90 -12.00
N SER A 63 0.89 3.29 -10.81
CA SER A 63 0.35 1.94 -10.58
C SER A 63 -1.18 1.92 -10.58
N ALA A 64 -1.84 2.98 -10.10
CA ALA A 64 -3.31 3.11 -10.14
C ALA A 64 -3.80 3.36 -11.58
N GLU A 65 -3.12 4.22 -12.36
CA GLU A 65 -3.46 4.45 -13.77
C GLU A 65 -3.20 3.20 -14.61
N THR A 66 -2.07 2.52 -14.45
CA THR A 66 -1.77 1.26 -15.15
C THR A 66 -2.75 0.16 -14.74
N PHE A 67 -3.16 0.16 -13.47
CA PHE A 67 -4.15 -0.79 -12.95
C PHE A 67 -5.57 -0.47 -13.45
N GLN A 68 -5.94 0.81 -13.57
CA GLN A 68 -7.21 1.23 -14.20
C GLN A 68 -7.23 0.93 -15.69
N GLU A 69 -6.13 1.15 -16.41
CA GLU A 69 -6.01 0.85 -17.84
C GLU A 69 -6.09 -0.65 -18.12
N THR A 70 -5.55 -1.50 -17.22
CA THR A 70 -5.70 -2.97 -17.31
C THR A 70 -7.06 -3.45 -16.79
N ASN A 71 -7.78 -2.68 -15.97
CA ASN A 71 -9.10 -3.03 -15.44
C ASN A 71 -10.26 -2.34 -16.16
N ASP A 72 -10.03 -1.42 -17.10
CA ASP A 72 -11.07 -0.95 -18.03
C ASP A 72 -11.50 -2.05 -19.03
N HIS A 73 -11.16 -3.29 -18.70
CA HIS A 73 -11.70 -4.50 -19.30
C HIS A 73 -13.13 -4.83 -18.86
N THR A 74 -13.85 -3.89 -18.24
CA THR A 74 -15.31 -3.99 -18.03
C THR A 74 -16.09 -4.13 -19.36
N ASN A 75 -15.41 -3.89 -20.50
CA ASN A 75 -15.97 -4.12 -21.82
C ASN A 75 -15.64 -5.50 -22.41
N TYR A 76 -14.77 -6.30 -21.76
CA TYR A 76 -14.47 -7.65 -22.23
C TYR A 76 -15.42 -8.62 -21.54
N GLY A 77 -16.31 -9.18 -22.30
CA GLY A 77 -17.23 -10.21 -21.81
C GLY A 77 -16.51 -11.49 -21.42
N PRO A 78 -17.18 -12.40 -20.71
CA PRO A 78 -16.62 -13.70 -20.30
C PRO A 78 -15.97 -14.50 -21.43
N GLU A 79 -16.43 -14.35 -22.66
CA GLU A 79 -15.88 -15.01 -23.86
C GLU A 79 -14.44 -14.58 -24.18
N GLU A 80 -14.10 -13.33 -24.00
CA GLU A 80 -12.75 -12.85 -24.24
C GLU A 80 -11.76 -13.36 -23.18
N TRP A 81 -12.15 -13.38 -21.92
CA TRP A 81 -11.32 -13.95 -20.86
C TRP A 81 -11.08 -15.45 -21.09
N MET A 82 -12.10 -16.17 -21.56
CA MET A 82 -11.97 -17.58 -21.95
C MET A 82 -10.97 -17.77 -23.10
N SER A 83 -10.94 -16.87 -24.08
CA SER A 83 -9.96 -16.91 -25.18
C SER A 83 -8.53 -16.69 -24.68
N GLN A 84 -8.35 -16.01 -23.54
CA GLN A 84 -7.08 -15.78 -22.85
C GLN A 84 -6.75 -16.87 -21.81
N GLY A 85 -7.53 -17.93 -21.74
CA GLY A 85 -7.28 -19.09 -20.86
C GLY A 85 -8.01 -19.06 -19.53
N ALA A 86 -8.87 -18.08 -19.24
CA ALA A 86 -9.72 -18.10 -18.06
C ALA A 86 -10.76 -19.24 -18.11
N PRO A 87 -11.28 -19.71 -16.97
CA PRO A 87 -12.57 -20.39 -16.94
C PRO A 87 -13.69 -19.42 -17.37
N TYR A 88 -14.89 -19.95 -17.63
CA TYR A 88 -16.04 -19.05 -17.72
C TYR A 88 -16.27 -18.38 -16.35
N ILE A 89 -16.39 -17.05 -16.34
CA ILE A 89 -16.59 -16.25 -15.13
C ILE A 89 -17.95 -15.55 -15.25
N ASP A 90 -18.85 -15.90 -14.34
CA ASP A 90 -20.12 -15.19 -14.17
C ASP A 90 -19.90 -13.96 -13.29
N VAL A 91 -20.08 -12.75 -13.88
CA VAL A 91 -19.81 -11.49 -13.18
C VAL A 91 -21.05 -11.04 -12.42
N GLN A 92 -21.06 -11.27 -11.11
CA GLN A 92 -22.13 -10.90 -10.19
C GLN A 92 -21.62 -9.98 -9.08
N LEU A 93 -21.18 -8.79 -9.44
CA LEU A 93 -20.58 -7.85 -8.49
C LEU A 93 -21.53 -7.51 -7.34
N LEU A 94 -20.97 -7.51 -6.12
CA LEU A 94 -21.67 -7.10 -4.91
C LEU A 94 -22.06 -5.63 -4.96
N THR A 95 -23.18 -5.29 -4.35
CA THR A 95 -23.56 -3.89 -4.12
C THR A 95 -22.52 -3.20 -3.22
N PRO A 96 -22.02 -2.00 -3.58
CA PRO A 96 -21.07 -1.28 -2.75
C PRO A 96 -21.58 -1.06 -1.32
N ASN A 97 -20.78 -1.47 -0.34
CA ASN A 97 -21.09 -1.32 1.09
C ASN A 97 -19.81 -1.51 1.92
N GLU A 98 -19.80 -1.06 3.18
CA GLU A 98 -18.61 -1.13 4.04
C GLU A 98 -18.28 -2.53 4.59
N TYR A 99 -19.18 -3.52 4.44
CA TYR A 99 -19.04 -4.86 5.04
C TYR A 99 -18.50 -5.91 4.09
N SER A 100 -18.80 -5.81 2.79
CA SER A 100 -18.35 -6.80 1.80
C SER A 100 -17.71 -6.19 0.55
N ARG A 101 -18.09 -4.98 0.14
CA ARG A 101 -17.48 -4.27 -1.01
C ARG A 101 -17.27 -2.80 -0.70
N PRO A 102 -16.16 -2.43 0.01
CA PRO A 102 -15.92 -1.06 0.45
C PRO A 102 -15.48 -0.10 -0.68
N GLN A 103 -15.27 -0.60 -1.89
CA GLN A 103 -14.72 0.15 -3.03
C GLN A 103 -13.37 0.83 -2.73
N LEU A 104 -12.58 0.21 -1.84
CA LEU A 104 -11.21 0.64 -1.61
C LEU A 104 -10.32 0.07 -2.72
N PRO A 105 -9.38 0.86 -3.25
CA PRO A 105 -8.50 0.38 -4.31
C PRO A 105 -7.55 -0.72 -3.80
N LEU A 106 -7.30 -1.72 -4.64
CA LEU A 106 -6.22 -2.67 -4.44
C LEU A 106 -4.89 -1.98 -4.77
N ASN A 107 -3.88 -2.13 -3.92
CA ASN A 107 -2.56 -1.48 -4.11
C ASN A 107 -1.63 -2.26 -5.06
N GLY A 108 -2.19 -3.05 -5.95
CA GLY A 108 -1.54 -4.02 -6.81
C GLY A 108 -1.99 -5.44 -6.47
N ALA A 109 -1.91 -6.35 -7.42
CA ALA A 109 -2.16 -7.77 -7.19
C ALA A 109 -0.81 -8.46 -7.03
N ASP A 110 -0.28 -8.47 -5.80
CA ASP A 110 1.03 -9.10 -5.50
C ASP A 110 0.90 -10.57 -5.13
N TYR A 111 -0.32 -11.02 -4.77
CA TYR A 111 -0.61 -12.40 -4.36
C TYR A 111 -1.99 -12.84 -4.80
N ILE A 112 -2.15 -14.15 -4.95
CA ILE A 112 -3.44 -14.83 -5.06
C ILE A 112 -3.61 -15.67 -3.80
N ALA A 113 -4.70 -15.44 -3.05
CA ALA A 113 -5.02 -16.20 -1.86
C ALA A 113 -6.17 -17.16 -2.15
N ILE A 114 -5.93 -18.44 -2.00
CA ILE A 114 -6.92 -19.49 -2.18
C ILE A 114 -7.40 -19.96 -0.81
N HIS A 115 -8.68 -19.84 -0.57
CA HIS A 115 -9.36 -20.27 0.65
C HIS A 115 -10.41 -21.33 0.33
N TYR A 116 -10.87 -22.05 1.35
CA TYR A 116 -12.09 -22.82 1.29
C TYR A 116 -13.18 -22.13 2.12
N THR A 117 -14.43 -22.22 1.70
CA THR A 117 -15.53 -21.42 2.27
C THR A 117 -15.89 -21.77 3.72
N ALA A 118 -15.38 -22.89 4.26
CA ALA A 118 -15.78 -23.43 5.57
C ALA A 118 -17.30 -23.56 5.75
N ASN A 119 -18.03 -23.69 4.64
CA ASN A 119 -19.48 -23.81 4.56
C ASN A 119 -19.87 -25.05 3.70
N PRO A 120 -19.75 -26.29 4.25
CA PRO A 120 -19.88 -27.52 3.48
C PRO A 120 -21.21 -27.61 2.74
N GLY A 121 -21.17 -27.99 1.47
CA GLY A 121 -22.35 -28.18 0.63
C GLY A 121 -22.97 -26.88 0.10
N ALA A 122 -22.48 -25.71 0.47
CA ALA A 122 -22.95 -24.45 -0.10
C ALA A 122 -22.43 -24.26 -1.53
N THR A 123 -23.28 -23.73 -2.41
CA THR A 123 -22.90 -23.37 -3.78
C THR A 123 -22.14 -22.05 -3.86
N ALA A 124 -21.52 -21.76 -5.02
CA ALA A 124 -20.93 -20.45 -5.27
C ALA A 124 -21.95 -19.32 -5.10
N GLN A 125 -23.19 -19.53 -5.58
CA GLN A 125 -24.27 -18.56 -5.43
C GLN A 125 -24.64 -18.30 -3.96
N ASN A 126 -24.71 -19.36 -3.13
CA ASN A 126 -25.01 -19.19 -1.70
C ASN A 126 -23.95 -18.32 -0.99
N ASN A 127 -22.69 -18.54 -1.30
CA ASN A 127 -21.58 -17.75 -0.70
C ASN A 127 -21.57 -16.30 -1.24
N ARG A 128 -21.84 -16.09 -2.52
CA ARG A 128 -22.00 -14.74 -3.11
C ARG A 128 -23.16 -14.01 -2.43
N ASP A 129 -24.30 -14.67 -2.26
CA ASP A 129 -25.49 -14.06 -1.65
C ASP A 129 -25.30 -13.80 -0.16
N TYR A 130 -24.53 -14.63 0.53
CA TYR A 130 -24.09 -14.34 1.90
C TYR A 130 -23.29 -13.02 1.95
N PHE A 131 -22.31 -12.81 1.06
CA PHE A 131 -21.57 -11.56 1.00
C PHE A 131 -22.47 -10.35 0.71
N GLU A 132 -23.45 -10.49 -0.19
CA GLU A 132 -24.44 -9.44 -0.48
C GLU A 132 -25.26 -9.09 0.76
N ASN A 133 -25.71 -10.11 1.50
CA ASN A 133 -26.55 -9.93 2.69
C ASN A 133 -25.82 -9.20 3.84
N LEU A 134 -24.49 -9.19 3.85
CA LEU A 134 -23.73 -8.45 4.85
C LEU A 134 -23.96 -6.93 4.77
N SER A 135 -24.38 -6.41 3.62
CA SER A 135 -24.83 -5.04 3.47
C SER A 135 -26.06 -4.68 4.34
N ILE A 136 -26.81 -5.70 4.75
CA ILE A 136 -28.04 -5.59 5.56
C ILE A 136 -27.80 -6.10 6.99
N SER A 137 -27.19 -7.27 7.13
CA SER A 137 -27.02 -7.93 8.45
C SER A 137 -25.95 -7.28 9.31
N HIS A 138 -24.89 -6.72 8.69
CA HIS A 138 -23.75 -6.08 9.34
C HIS A 138 -23.00 -6.99 10.34
N GLU A 139 -23.16 -8.31 10.23
CA GLU A 139 -22.63 -9.27 11.22
C GLU A 139 -21.13 -9.52 11.10
N ALA A 140 -20.55 -9.29 9.92
CA ALA A 140 -19.13 -9.52 9.64
C ALA A 140 -18.64 -8.59 8.52
N LYS A 141 -17.30 -8.42 8.46
CA LYS A 141 -16.63 -7.87 7.28
C LYS A 141 -15.87 -9.00 6.61
N VAL A 142 -16.47 -9.56 5.57
CA VAL A 142 -15.91 -10.68 4.79
C VAL A 142 -16.40 -10.63 3.35
N SER A 143 -15.52 -10.96 2.42
CA SER A 143 -15.84 -11.10 1.00
C SER A 143 -14.65 -11.70 0.25
N SER A 144 -14.87 -12.10 -1.00
CA SER A 144 -13.82 -12.57 -1.90
C SER A 144 -14.00 -11.96 -3.29
N HIS A 145 -12.91 -11.91 -4.07
CA HIS A 145 -13.01 -11.50 -5.47
C HIS A 145 -13.75 -12.53 -6.31
N PHE A 146 -13.43 -13.79 -6.07
CA PHE A 146 -14.04 -14.91 -6.78
C PHE A 146 -14.55 -15.98 -5.81
N VAL A 147 -15.60 -16.66 -6.21
CA VAL A 147 -16.08 -17.90 -5.58
C VAL A 147 -16.12 -18.98 -6.64
N VAL A 148 -15.49 -20.12 -6.37
CA VAL A 148 -15.52 -21.31 -7.24
C VAL A 148 -16.42 -22.36 -6.61
N GLY A 149 -17.43 -22.78 -7.33
CA GLY A 149 -18.47 -23.68 -6.86
C GLY A 149 -18.11 -25.17 -6.97
N LEU A 150 -19.06 -26.00 -6.52
CA LEU A 150 -18.89 -27.46 -6.47
C LEU A 150 -18.82 -28.11 -7.86
N GLU A 151 -19.45 -27.51 -8.86
CA GLU A 151 -19.45 -27.97 -10.26
C GLU A 151 -18.41 -27.20 -11.11
N GLY A 152 -17.50 -26.45 -10.46
CA GLY A 152 -16.45 -25.66 -11.10
C GLY A 152 -16.92 -24.31 -11.67
N GLU A 153 -18.16 -23.91 -11.38
CA GLU A 153 -18.66 -22.59 -11.75
C GLU A 153 -17.88 -21.50 -11.00
N VAL A 154 -17.59 -20.38 -11.69
CA VAL A 154 -16.83 -19.26 -11.12
C VAL A 154 -17.71 -18.02 -11.11
N ILE A 155 -17.92 -17.43 -9.94
CA ILE A 155 -18.60 -16.14 -9.76
C ILE A 155 -17.58 -15.08 -9.37
N GLN A 156 -17.55 -13.95 -10.07
CA GLN A 156 -16.81 -12.77 -9.65
C GLN A 156 -17.70 -11.85 -8.80
N CYS A 157 -17.32 -11.66 -7.54
CA CYS A 157 -18.05 -10.85 -6.57
C CYS A 157 -17.51 -9.41 -6.45
N ILE A 158 -16.21 -9.22 -6.66
CA ILE A 158 -15.52 -7.92 -6.53
C ILE A 158 -14.59 -7.72 -7.73
N PRO A 159 -14.52 -6.50 -8.32
CA PRO A 159 -13.52 -6.19 -9.33
C PRO A 159 -12.10 -6.40 -8.80
N THR A 160 -11.20 -6.91 -9.63
CA THR A 160 -9.80 -7.12 -9.24
C THR A 160 -9.01 -5.82 -8.99
N SER A 161 -9.63 -4.67 -9.25
CA SER A 161 -9.12 -3.33 -8.89
C SER A 161 -9.49 -2.88 -7.48
N GLU A 162 -10.46 -3.57 -6.86
CA GLU A 162 -10.95 -3.24 -5.53
C GLU A 162 -10.44 -4.26 -4.51
N MET A 163 -10.35 -3.86 -3.24
CA MET A 163 -9.95 -4.69 -2.12
C MET A 163 -11.14 -5.57 -1.66
N SER A 164 -10.87 -6.84 -1.34
CA SER A 164 -11.81 -7.73 -0.64
C SER A 164 -11.43 -7.89 0.84
N TYR A 165 -12.32 -8.43 1.65
CA TYR A 165 -12.09 -8.78 3.05
C TYR A 165 -11.87 -10.28 3.24
N ALA A 166 -10.74 -10.82 2.78
CA ALA A 166 -10.42 -12.25 2.82
C ALA A 166 -9.10 -12.59 3.55
N THR A 167 -8.11 -11.71 3.51
CA THR A 167 -6.70 -12.01 3.84
C THR A 167 -6.13 -11.12 4.94
N ASN A 168 -6.97 -10.45 5.74
CA ASN A 168 -6.56 -9.54 6.82
C ASN A 168 -5.59 -8.46 6.33
N SER A 169 -4.33 -8.49 6.79
CA SER A 169 -3.31 -7.50 6.42
C SER A 169 -2.94 -7.51 4.93
N ARG A 170 -3.24 -8.60 4.21
CA ARG A 170 -3.00 -8.77 2.78
C ARG A 170 -4.21 -8.42 1.91
N ASN A 171 -5.32 -7.94 2.50
CA ASN A 171 -6.47 -7.46 1.73
C ASN A 171 -6.11 -6.40 0.70
N VAL A 172 -5.07 -5.60 0.99
CA VAL A 172 -4.65 -4.46 0.18
C VAL A 172 -3.88 -4.82 -1.10
N ASP A 173 -3.39 -6.06 -1.21
CA ASP A 173 -2.48 -6.50 -2.28
C ASP A 173 -2.70 -7.95 -2.73
N SER A 174 -3.84 -8.55 -2.37
CA SER A 174 -4.16 -9.94 -2.76
C SER A 174 -5.48 -10.03 -3.51
N ILE A 175 -5.49 -10.84 -4.56
CA ILE A 175 -6.70 -11.36 -5.17
C ILE A 175 -7.11 -12.62 -4.38
N SER A 176 -8.34 -12.67 -3.90
CA SER A 176 -8.87 -13.81 -3.13
C SER A 176 -9.80 -14.67 -3.95
N ILE A 177 -9.73 -15.98 -3.72
CA ILE A 177 -10.58 -17.01 -4.31
C ILE A 177 -11.12 -17.88 -3.17
N GLU A 178 -12.42 -17.91 -2.99
CA GLU A 178 -13.11 -18.83 -2.09
C GLU A 178 -13.57 -20.06 -2.85
N CYS A 179 -13.23 -21.25 -2.36
CA CYS A 179 -13.54 -22.52 -2.99
C CYS A 179 -14.59 -23.27 -2.19
N CYS A 180 -15.69 -23.64 -2.83
CA CYS A 180 -16.71 -24.49 -2.24
C CYS A 180 -16.18 -25.93 -2.06
N HIS A 181 -16.67 -26.59 -1.04
CA HIS A 181 -16.39 -27.99 -0.74
C HIS A 181 -17.66 -28.71 -0.26
N LYS A 182 -17.72 -29.99 -0.53
CA LYS A 182 -18.96 -30.78 -0.35
C LYS A 182 -19.25 -31.09 1.11
N ASP A 183 -18.22 -31.37 1.88
CA ASP A 183 -18.31 -31.87 3.24
C ASP A 183 -17.23 -31.32 4.16
N ASP A 184 -17.25 -31.72 5.43
CA ASP A 184 -16.34 -31.24 6.47
C ASP A 184 -14.87 -31.66 6.26
N THR A 185 -14.53 -32.47 5.27
CA THR A 185 -13.16 -32.84 4.95
C THR A 185 -12.36 -31.68 4.32
N GLY A 186 -13.07 -30.72 3.71
CA GLY A 186 -12.47 -29.60 2.97
C GLY A 186 -11.80 -30.03 1.65
N VAL A 187 -12.00 -31.27 1.21
CA VAL A 187 -11.52 -31.76 -0.09
C VAL A 187 -12.38 -31.17 -1.19
N PHE A 188 -11.73 -30.59 -2.20
CA PHE A 188 -12.43 -30.06 -3.36
C PHE A 188 -12.86 -31.18 -4.30
N GLU A 189 -14.04 -31.03 -4.92
CA GLU A 189 -14.41 -31.82 -6.07
C GLU A 189 -13.45 -31.54 -7.23
N GLN A 190 -13.30 -32.48 -8.17
CA GLN A 190 -12.35 -32.34 -9.27
C GLN A 190 -12.66 -31.13 -10.14
N GLU A 191 -13.93 -30.85 -10.39
CA GLU A 191 -14.40 -29.70 -11.15
C GLU A 191 -14.05 -28.37 -10.47
N THR A 192 -14.19 -28.28 -9.14
CA THR A 192 -13.75 -27.12 -8.34
C THR A 192 -12.25 -26.94 -8.48
N TYR A 193 -11.47 -28.00 -8.28
CA TYR A 193 -10.00 -27.96 -8.36
C TYR A 193 -9.51 -27.51 -9.75
N ASP A 194 -10.07 -28.09 -10.81
CA ASP A 194 -9.68 -27.76 -12.20
C ASP A 194 -9.98 -26.27 -12.51
N SER A 195 -11.12 -25.76 -12.05
CA SER A 195 -11.49 -24.35 -12.23
C SER A 195 -10.62 -23.41 -11.41
N VAL A 196 -10.27 -23.76 -10.17
CA VAL A 196 -9.34 -22.98 -9.34
C VAL A 196 -7.96 -22.89 -9.99
N VAL A 197 -7.41 -24.02 -10.46
CA VAL A 197 -6.10 -24.04 -11.14
C VAL A 197 -6.13 -23.17 -12.39
N LYS A 198 -7.18 -23.29 -13.19
CA LYS A 198 -7.34 -22.50 -14.42
C LYS A 198 -7.48 -21.00 -14.13
N LEU A 199 -8.29 -20.64 -13.11
CA LEU A 199 -8.48 -19.26 -12.67
C LEU A 199 -7.17 -18.66 -12.14
N ALA A 200 -6.47 -19.36 -11.25
CA ALA A 200 -5.21 -18.92 -10.68
C ALA A 200 -4.14 -18.74 -11.76
N ALA A 201 -4.01 -19.67 -12.69
CA ALA A 201 -3.07 -19.57 -13.81
C ALA A 201 -3.34 -18.34 -14.70
N TRP A 202 -4.62 -18.09 -15.02
CA TRP A 202 -5.02 -16.91 -15.78
C TRP A 202 -4.74 -15.60 -15.01
N LEU A 203 -5.03 -15.54 -13.71
CA LEU A 203 -4.72 -14.38 -12.87
C LEU A 203 -3.21 -14.16 -12.77
N CYS A 204 -2.41 -15.22 -12.60
CA CYS A 204 -0.95 -15.12 -12.64
C CYS A 204 -0.45 -14.49 -13.95
N ALA A 205 -0.94 -14.98 -15.08
CA ALA A 205 -0.58 -14.44 -16.38
C ALA A 205 -0.98 -12.97 -16.53
N ARG A 206 -2.18 -12.61 -16.05
CA ARG A 206 -2.73 -11.26 -16.13
C ARG A 206 -1.97 -10.25 -15.28
N PHE A 207 -1.55 -10.63 -14.09
CA PHE A 207 -0.87 -9.74 -13.12
C PHE A 207 0.64 -9.92 -13.07
N GLY A 208 1.22 -10.77 -13.92
CA GLY A 208 2.66 -11.03 -13.97
C GLY A 208 3.19 -11.75 -12.73
N LEU A 209 2.36 -12.58 -12.09
CA LEU A 209 2.70 -13.38 -10.92
C LEU A 209 3.28 -14.75 -11.30
N THR A 210 3.98 -15.35 -10.36
CA THR A 210 4.49 -16.73 -10.44
C THR A 210 3.73 -17.62 -9.46
N SER A 211 3.95 -18.94 -9.52
CA SER A 211 3.37 -19.88 -8.57
C SER A 211 3.82 -19.69 -7.12
N GLU A 212 4.87 -18.90 -6.88
CA GLU A 212 5.36 -18.58 -5.52
C GLU A 212 4.47 -17.53 -4.81
N GLN A 213 3.57 -16.91 -5.57
CA GLN A 213 2.67 -15.87 -5.08
C GLN A 213 1.20 -16.36 -4.98
N VAL A 214 1.01 -17.68 -5.08
CA VAL A 214 -0.28 -18.35 -4.94
C VAL A 214 -0.34 -19.18 -3.67
#